data_068d319f999f748e4edfba3118d3f26b
#
_entry.id   068d319f999f748e4edfba3118d3f26b
#
_cell.length_a   1.000
_cell.length_b   1.000
_cell.length_c   1.000
_cell.angle_alpha   90.00
_cell.angle_beta   90.00
_cell.angle_gamma   90.00
#
_symmetry.space_group_name_H-M   'P 1'
#
loop_
_entity.id
_entity.type
_entity.pdbx_description
1 polymer ?
#
loop_
_entity_poly.entity_id
_entity_poly.type
_entity_poly.pdbx_seq_one_letter_code
_entity_poly.pdbx_strand_id
1 'polypeptide(L)'
;DGLSFHLKAEQHIVGREGQLIFPDDPFVSPRHANFFYREGALVVRDEGSLTGVYIRIRGTVPIEPDNTFLSGEQLFRLEKLDPIGDDGPDPDGTNFYASPRKDSNFRLCQIFRGNAVGMTVHAAGSSMTVGRDGADLNFPEDLFMSAEHCRIDFANNQFTLTDLDSRNGTYVR
;
A
#
# COMPACT_ATOMS: atom_id res chain seq x y z
N ASP A 1 20.47 -12.76 -14.30
CA ASP A 1 21.48 -11.79 -13.82
C ASP A 1 20.94 -10.40 -14.06
N GLY A 2 20.79 -9.60 -12.99
CA GLY A 2 20.30 -8.23 -13.07
C GLY A 2 21.41 -7.23 -13.43
N LEU A 3 21.02 -6.01 -13.81
CA LEU A 3 21.96 -4.91 -14.03
C LEU A 3 22.53 -4.44 -12.68
N SER A 4 23.83 -4.20 -12.63
CA SER A 4 24.51 -3.63 -11.46
C SER A 4 25.09 -2.28 -11.81
N PHE A 5 24.87 -1.29 -10.95
CA PHE A 5 25.36 0.07 -11.12
C PHE A 5 26.29 0.43 -9.96
N HIS A 6 27.44 1.05 -10.28
CA HIS A 6 28.34 1.61 -9.29
C HIS A 6 28.00 3.10 -9.07
N LEU A 7 27.56 3.41 -7.86
CA LEU A 7 27.24 4.79 -7.47
C LEU A 7 28.54 5.52 -7.09
N LYS A 8 29.01 6.45 -7.94
CA LYS A 8 30.28 7.18 -7.76
C LYS A 8 30.09 8.68 -7.52
N ALA A 9 28.93 9.23 -7.84
CA ALA A 9 28.59 10.63 -7.62
C ALA A 9 27.90 10.83 -6.27
N GLU A 10 27.75 12.07 -5.86
CA GLU A 10 26.99 12.41 -4.65
C GLU A 10 25.49 12.15 -4.79
N GLN A 11 24.97 12.20 -6.01
CA GLN A 11 23.57 11.97 -6.33
C GLN A 11 23.44 11.17 -7.62
N HIS A 12 22.43 10.30 -7.70
CA HIS A 12 22.18 9.45 -8.85
C HIS A 12 20.68 9.44 -9.16
N ILE A 13 20.33 10.17 -10.21
CA ILE A 13 18.95 10.17 -10.72
C ILE A 13 18.69 8.85 -11.45
N VAL A 14 17.62 8.19 -11.04
CA VAL A 14 17.07 6.98 -11.67
C VAL A 14 15.81 7.35 -12.42
N GLY A 15 15.66 6.91 -13.65
CA GLY A 15 14.50 7.20 -14.44
C GLY A 15 14.61 6.68 -15.87
N ARG A 16 13.71 7.12 -16.75
CA ARG A 16 13.90 6.95 -18.20
C ARG A 16 14.98 7.89 -18.73
N GLU A 17 15.34 8.88 -17.94
CA GLU A 17 16.44 9.82 -18.14
C GLU A 17 17.28 9.89 -16.85
N GLY A 18 18.54 10.37 -16.91
CA GLY A 18 19.40 10.50 -15.75
C GLY A 18 20.66 9.66 -15.85
N GLN A 19 21.18 9.19 -14.69
CA GLN A 19 22.39 8.38 -14.62
C GLN A 19 22.11 6.87 -14.65
N LEU A 20 21.04 6.44 -14.00
CA LEU A 20 20.56 5.04 -14.02
C LEU A 20 19.30 5.02 -14.88
N ILE A 21 19.48 4.54 -16.13
CA ILE A 21 18.46 4.72 -17.17
C ILE A 21 17.73 3.41 -17.42
N PHE A 22 16.39 3.48 -17.39
CA PHE A 22 15.43 2.42 -17.73
C PHE A 22 14.48 2.94 -18.82
N PRO A 23 14.95 3.08 -20.06
CA PRO A 23 14.23 3.84 -21.11
C PRO A 23 12.95 3.15 -21.57
N ASP A 24 12.92 1.82 -21.48
CA ASP A 24 11.83 0.98 -21.99
C ASP A 24 10.77 0.66 -20.94
N ASP A 25 10.95 1.11 -19.68
CA ASP A 25 9.98 0.86 -18.61
C ASP A 25 8.91 1.98 -18.60
N PRO A 26 7.67 1.68 -18.99
CA PRO A 26 6.60 2.67 -19.07
C PRO A 26 6.10 3.15 -17.70
N PHE A 27 6.47 2.45 -16.61
CA PHE A 27 6.09 2.81 -15.24
C PHE A 27 7.13 3.69 -14.56
N VAL A 28 8.30 3.85 -15.13
CA VAL A 28 9.36 4.70 -14.61
C VAL A 28 9.26 6.09 -15.23
N SER A 29 9.10 7.13 -14.41
CA SER A 29 9.09 8.53 -14.87
C SER A 29 10.46 8.95 -15.42
N PRO A 30 10.58 10.00 -16.27
CA PRO A 30 11.87 10.47 -16.76
C PRO A 30 12.89 10.71 -15.63
N ARG A 31 12.45 11.37 -14.57
CA ARG A 31 13.16 11.49 -13.28
C ARG A 31 12.28 10.85 -12.24
N HIS A 32 12.62 9.63 -11.81
CA HIS A 32 11.75 8.84 -10.93
C HIS A 32 12.20 8.91 -9.48
N ALA A 33 13.47 8.60 -9.24
CA ALA A 33 14.06 8.58 -7.91
C ALA A 33 15.48 9.14 -7.92
N ASN A 34 15.97 9.54 -6.75
CA ASN A 34 17.34 9.98 -6.55
C ASN A 34 17.95 9.18 -5.39
N PHE A 35 19.09 8.55 -5.64
CA PHE A 35 19.91 7.90 -4.62
C PHE A 35 21.05 8.82 -4.22
N PHE A 36 21.24 9.03 -2.94
CA PHE A 36 22.33 9.81 -2.38
C PHE A 36 22.70 9.36 -0.98
N TYR A 37 23.90 9.72 -0.54
CA TYR A 37 24.32 9.48 0.83
C TYR A 37 24.00 10.68 1.72
N ARG A 38 23.46 10.40 2.89
CA ARG A 38 23.23 11.38 3.95
C ARG A 38 23.67 10.77 5.28
N GLU A 39 24.61 11.43 5.97
CA GLU A 39 25.14 10.96 7.27
C GLU A 39 25.62 9.50 7.25
N GLY A 40 26.22 9.06 6.14
CA GLY A 40 26.72 7.70 5.97
C GLY A 40 25.69 6.65 5.59
N ALA A 41 24.41 7.00 5.50
CA ALA A 41 23.33 6.14 5.05
C ALA A 41 22.99 6.39 3.58
N LEU A 42 22.70 5.32 2.83
CA LEU A 42 22.12 5.43 1.49
C LEU A 42 20.64 5.78 1.61
N VAL A 43 20.25 6.87 0.98
CA VAL A 43 18.89 7.40 0.97
C VAL A 43 18.35 7.35 -0.44
N VAL A 44 17.08 6.99 -0.57
CA VAL A 44 16.29 7.13 -1.80
C VAL A 44 15.22 8.20 -1.59
N ARG A 45 15.06 9.08 -2.57
CA ARG A 45 14.01 10.10 -2.61
C ARG A 45 13.22 10.00 -3.91
N ASP A 46 11.90 10.05 -3.80
CA ASP A 46 11.02 10.19 -4.96
C ASP A 46 11.20 11.60 -5.56
N GLU A 47 11.42 11.68 -6.86
CA GLU A 47 11.59 12.94 -7.60
C GLU A 47 10.26 13.46 -8.20
N GLY A 48 9.14 13.18 -7.54
CA GLY A 48 7.80 13.53 -8.02
C GLY A 48 7.31 12.57 -9.10
N SER A 49 7.67 11.30 -8.99
CA SER A 49 7.29 10.28 -9.95
C SER A 49 5.78 10.01 -9.96
N LEU A 50 5.25 9.61 -11.11
CA LEU A 50 3.82 9.32 -11.26
C LEU A 50 3.40 8.11 -10.44
N THR A 51 4.18 7.04 -10.46
CA THR A 51 3.85 5.76 -9.80
C THR A 51 4.33 5.68 -8.36
N GLY A 52 5.29 6.51 -7.95
CA GLY A 52 5.89 6.50 -6.62
C GLY A 52 7.09 5.56 -6.48
N VAL A 53 7.84 5.76 -5.40
CA VAL A 53 8.94 4.89 -4.98
C VAL A 53 8.45 4.02 -3.83
N TYR A 54 8.62 2.71 -3.95
CA TYR A 54 8.17 1.74 -2.97
C TYR A 54 9.35 1.02 -2.32
N ILE A 55 9.33 0.96 -1.01
CA ILE A 55 10.37 0.32 -0.20
C ILE A 55 9.84 -1.00 0.36
N ARG A 56 10.59 -2.09 0.13
CA ARG A 56 10.28 -3.38 0.73
C ARG A 56 10.38 -3.28 2.25
N ILE A 57 9.30 -3.66 2.93
CA ILE A 57 9.31 -3.75 4.39
C ILE A 57 9.84 -5.10 4.86
N ARG A 58 10.29 -5.15 6.11
CA ARG A 58 10.66 -6.38 6.82
C ARG A 58 9.97 -6.37 8.16
N GLY A 59 9.11 -7.38 8.40
CA GLY A 59 8.29 -7.44 9.60
C GLY A 59 7.23 -6.33 9.63
N THR A 60 7.08 -5.65 10.74
CA THR A 60 6.03 -4.67 11.00
C THR A 60 6.56 -3.23 10.90
N VAL A 61 5.84 -2.39 10.17
CA VAL A 61 6.12 -0.95 10.05
C VAL A 61 4.84 -0.14 10.30
N PRO A 62 4.94 1.09 10.81
CA PRO A 62 3.80 2.00 10.83
C PRO A 62 3.39 2.38 9.39
N ILE A 63 2.09 2.57 9.18
CA ILE A 63 1.52 3.06 7.93
C ILE A 63 0.44 4.10 8.26
N GLU A 64 0.37 5.17 7.49
CA GLU A 64 -0.61 6.22 7.70
C GLU A 64 -1.83 6.04 6.78
N PRO A 65 -3.00 6.58 7.15
CA PRO A 65 -4.13 6.69 6.23
C PRO A 65 -3.72 7.34 4.91
N ASP A 66 -4.35 6.94 3.83
CA ASP A 66 -4.08 7.33 2.44
C ASP A 66 -2.73 6.88 1.88
N ASN A 67 -1.87 6.25 2.69
CA ASN A 67 -0.70 5.59 2.13
C ASN A 67 -1.09 4.40 1.25
N THR A 68 -0.24 4.15 0.27
CA THR A 68 -0.37 3.00 -0.62
C THR A 68 0.71 1.97 -0.36
N PHE A 69 0.36 0.70 -0.55
CA PHE A 69 1.29 -0.42 -0.45
C PHE A 69 1.02 -1.46 -1.53
N LEU A 70 2.06 -2.19 -1.90
CA LEU A 70 2.03 -3.29 -2.87
C LEU A 70 2.13 -4.64 -2.14
N SER A 71 1.28 -5.58 -2.52
CA SER A 71 1.27 -6.96 -2.07
C SER A 71 0.94 -7.85 -3.27
N GLY A 72 1.86 -8.74 -3.66
CA GLY A 72 1.74 -9.42 -4.95
C GLY A 72 1.72 -8.43 -6.12
N GLU A 73 0.74 -8.54 -7.00
CA GLU A 73 0.48 -7.60 -8.10
C GLU A 73 -0.54 -6.50 -7.72
N GLN A 74 -1.02 -6.51 -6.47
CA GLN A 74 -2.09 -5.63 -6.03
C GLN A 74 -1.53 -4.36 -5.38
N LEU A 75 -2.06 -3.22 -5.80
CA LEU A 75 -1.85 -1.92 -5.17
C LEU A 75 -3.06 -1.57 -4.31
N PHE A 76 -2.81 -1.32 -3.04
CA PHE A 76 -3.85 -0.94 -2.07
C PHE A 76 -3.61 0.46 -1.52
N ARG A 77 -4.70 1.14 -1.21
CA ARG A 77 -4.71 2.35 -0.38
C ARG A 77 -5.45 2.03 0.92
N LEU A 78 -4.83 2.37 2.04
CA LEU A 78 -5.42 2.30 3.36
C LEU A 78 -6.31 3.53 3.59
N GLU A 79 -7.56 3.32 3.96
CA GLU A 79 -8.46 4.42 4.34
C GLU A 79 -9.00 4.19 5.75
N LYS A 80 -8.79 5.16 6.63
CA LYS A 80 -9.38 5.17 7.97
C LYS A 80 -10.88 5.46 7.86
N LEU A 81 -11.66 4.77 8.66
CA LEU A 81 -13.09 5.02 8.77
C LEU A 81 -13.38 5.73 10.10
N ASP A 82 -14.15 6.80 10.01
CA ASP A 82 -14.70 7.43 11.19
C ASP A 82 -15.85 6.59 11.74
N PRO A 83 -16.03 6.56 13.07
CA PRO A 83 -17.21 5.97 13.68
C PRO A 83 -18.45 6.64 13.09
N ILE A 84 -19.35 5.84 12.55
CA ILE A 84 -20.58 6.38 11.98
C ILE A 84 -21.62 6.43 13.10
N GLY A 85 -22.08 7.63 13.42
CA GLY A 85 -23.17 7.85 14.34
C GLY A 85 -24.48 7.20 13.88
N ASP A 86 -25.32 6.88 14.82
CA ASP A 86 -26.74 6.61 14.57
C ASP A 86 -27.46 7.95 14.72
N ASP A 87 -28.02 8.44 13.63
CA ASP A 87 -28.76 9.73 13.64
C ASP A 87 -30.11 9.59 14.37
N GLY A 88 -30.44 8.38 14.84
CA GLY A 88 -31.71 8.09 15.50
C GLY A 88 -32.92 8.14 14.56
N PRO A 89 -34.13 8.05 15.12
CA PRO A 89 -35.34 8.14 14.34
C PRO A 89 -35.63 9.58 13.90
N ASP A 90 -36.33 9.74 12.81
CA ASP A 90 -36.94 11.00 12.36
C ASP A 90 -37.91 11.55 13.42
N PRO A 91 -38.29 12.87 13.35
CA PRO A 91 -39.19 13.49 14.30
C PRO A 91 -40.55 12.80 14.46
N ASP A 92 -40.97 12.01 13.50
CA ASP A 92 -42.22 11.20 13.55
C ASP A 92 -42.02 9.82 14.19
N GLY A 93 -40.78 9.49 14.64
CA GLY A 93 -40.37 8.22 15.25
C GLY A 93 -40.01 7.12 14.27
N THR A 94 -39.92 7.41 12.97
CA THR A 94 -39.58 6.44 11.95
C THR A 94 -38.05 6.27 11.87
N ASN A 95 -37.55 5.03 11.95
CA ASN A 95 -36.14 4.72 11.71
C ASN A 95 -35.90 4.44 10.23
N PHE A 96 -34.78 4.96 9.72
CA PHE A 96 -34.33 4.59 8.38
C PHE A 96 -33.90 3.13 8.35
N TYR A 97 -34.52 2.33 7.50
CA TYR A 97 -34.12 0.94 7.31
C TYR A 97 -32.86 0.85 6.44
N ALA A 98 -31.81 0.26 6.99
CA ALA A 98 -30.56 0.02 6.29
C ALA A 98 -30.00 -1.37 6.56
N SER A 99 -29.02 -1.78 5.78
CA SER A 99 -28.31 -3.04 6.02
C SER A 99 -27.58 -3.02 7.38
N PRO A 100 -27.54 -4.17 8.09
CA PRO A 100 -26.79 -4.28 9.34
C PRO A 100 -25.32 -3.88 9.12
N ARG A 101 -24.82 -3.06 10.01
CA ARG A 101 -23.45 -2.58 9.98
C ARG A 101 -22.56 -3.47 10.82
N LYS A 102 -21.33 -3.74 10.33
CA LYS A 102 -20.25 -4.27 11.14
C LYS A 102 -19.31 -3.15 11.51
N ASP A 103 -18.85 -3.13 12.75
CA ASP A 103 -17.81 -2.20 13.18
C ASP A 103 -16.55 -2.43 12.36
N SER A 104 -16.01 -1.35 11.81
CA SER A 104 -14.79 -1.35 11.04
C SER A 104 -14.03 -0.06 11.27
N ASN A 105 -12.74 -0.17 11.55
CA ASN A 105 -11.87 1.00 11.75
C ASN A 105 -11.24 1.50 10.46
N PHE A 106 -11.20 0.65 9.43
CA PHE A 106 -10.57 0.97 8.16
C PHE A 106 -11.09 0.10 7.02
N ARG A 107 -10.75 0.52 5.81
CA ARG A 107 -10.95 -0.26 4.58
C ARG A 107 -9.71 -0.21 3.71
N LEU A 108 -9.57 -1.22 2.88
CA LEU A 108 -8.59 -1.24 1.79
C LEU A 108 -9.31 -1.00 0.48
N CYS A 109 -8.78 -0.06 -0.30
CA CYS A 109 -9.21 0.20 -1.66
C CYS A 109 -8.15 -0.33 -2.62
N GLN A 110 -8.50 -1.27 -3.49
CA GLN A 110 -7.66 -1.69 -4.61
C GLN A 110 -7.57 -0.56 -5.62
N ILE A 111 -6.37 -0.23 -6.08
CA ILE A 111 -6.14 0.86 -7.01
C ILE A 111 -5.72 0.29 -8.36
N PHE A 112 -6.48 0.60 -9.39
CA PHE A 112 -6.19 0.23 -10.76
C PHE A 112 -5.41 1.31 -11.49
N ARG A 113 -4.97 0.99 -12.71
CA ARG A 113 -4.32 1.94 -13.62
C ARG A 113 -5.19 3.20 -13.78
N GLY A 114 -4.54 4.35 -13.81
CA GLY A 114 -5.23 5.64 -13.87
C GLY A 114 -5.84 6.08 -12.54
N ASN A 115 -5.42 5.49 -11.43
CA ASN A 115 -5.90 5.77 -10.08
C ASN A 115 -7.40 5.46 -9.86
N ALA A 116 -7.98 4.61 -10.71
CA ALA A 116 -9.35 4.14 -10.53
C ALA A 116 -9.44 3.22 -9.31
N VAL A 117 -10.49 3.39 -8.52
CA VAL A 117 -10.76 2.52 -7.36
C VAL A 117 -11.44 1.25 -7.87
N GLY A 118 -10.86 0.12 -7.53
CA GLY A 118 -11.42 -1.20 -7.75
C GLY A 118 -12.22 -1.70 -6.55
N MET A 119 -11.92 -2.92 -6.11
CA MET A 119 -12.56 -3.51 -4.93
C MET A 119 -12.26 -2.68 -3.68
N THR A 120 -13.29 -2.48 -2.86
CA THR A 120 -13.18 -1.84 -1.54
C THR A 120 -13.69 -2.81 -0.49
N VAL A 121 -12.84 -3.14 0.48
CA VAL A 121 -13.15 -4.13 1.52
C VAL A 121 -12.93 -3.51 2.90
N HIS A 122 -13.95 -3.58 3.73
CA HIS A 122 -13.91 -3.12 5.12
C HIS A 122 -13.31 -4.21 6.01
N ALA A 123 -12.43 -3.82 6.92
CA ALA A 123 -11.91 -4.74 7.93
C ALA A 123 -13.04 -5.23 8.84
N ALA A 124 -12.98 -6.51 9.21
CA ALA A 124 -13.85 -7.02 10.26
C ALA A 124 -13.24 -6.71 11.64
N GLY A 125 -13.51 -5.50 12.15
CA GLY A 125 -12.89 -5.02 13.39
C GLY A 125 -11.62 -4.21 13.13
N SER A 126 -10.53 -4.55 13.82
CA SER A 126 -9.28 -3.78 13.85
C SER A 126 -8.11 -4.45 13.12
N SER A 127 -8.34 -5.55 12.43
CA SER A 127 -7.30 -6.29 11.70
C SER A 127 -7.84 -6.81 10.37
N MET A 128 -6.95 -6.92 9.37
CA MET A 128 -7.24 -7.55 8.08
C MET A 128 -5.99 -8.20 7.52
N THR A 129 -6.10 -9.46 7.15
CA THR A 129 -5.08 -10.19 6.38
C THR A 129 -5.36 -10.13 4.89
N VAL A 130 -4.28 -10.03 4.11
CA VAL A 130 -4.34 -10.07 2.64
C VAL A 130 -3.48 -11.22 2.16
N GLY A 131 -3.99 -12.01 1.25
CA GLY A 131 -3.26 -13.16 0.73
C GLY A 131 -3.88 -13.75 -0.52
N ARG A 132 -3.31 -14.86 -0.97
CA ARG A 132 -3.83 -15.60 -2.10
C ARG A 132 -4.98 -16.52 -1.70
N ASP A 133 -4.91 -17.12 -0.50
CA ASP A 133 -5.88 -18.09 -0.02
C ASP A 133 -5.85 -18.14 1.52
N GLY A 134 -7.02 -18.28 2.15
CA GLY A 134 -7.16 -18.39 3.59
C GLY A 134 -7.03 -17.06 4.37
N ALA A 135 -6.85 -15.93 3.71
CA ALA A 135 -6.84 -14.59 4.30
C ALA A 135 -8.25 -13.97 4.35
N ASP A 136 -8.39 -12.82 5.02
CA ASP A 136 -9.66 -12.07 5.01
C ASP A 136 -9.97 -11.49 3.62
N LEU A 137 -8.93 -11.08 2.89
CA LEU A 137 -8.99 -10.59 1.52
C LEU A 137 -8.11 -11.46 0.63
N ASN A 138 -8.73 -12.19 -0.30
CA ASN A 138 -8.04 -13.19 -1.12
C ASN A 138 -7.97 -12.81 -2.59
N PHE A 139 -6.81 -13.09 -3.21
CA PHE A 139 -6.52 -12.93 -4.63
C PHE A 139 -5.98 -14.26 -5.20
N PRO A 140 -6.84 -15.25 -5.46
CA PRO A 140 -6.41 -16.60 -5.82
C PRO A 140 -5.67 -16.68 -7.16
N GLU A 141 -5.91 -15.74 -8.07
CA GLU A 141 -5.26 -15.66 -9.39
C GLU A 141 -3.90 -14.94 -9.36
N ASP A 142 -3.54 -14.27 -8.25
CA ASP A 142 -2.27 -13.54 -8.13
C ASP A 142 -1.14 -14.50 -7.74
N LEU A 143 -0.33 -14.89 -8.73
CA LEU A 143 0.78 -15.83 -8.56
C LEU A 143 1.94 -15.26 -7.73
N PHE A 144 2.01 -13.95 -7.56
CA PHE A 144 3.03 -13.28 -6.77
C PHE A 144 2.62 -13.09 -5.31
N MET A 145 1.35 -13.33 -4.99
CA MET A 145 0.84 -13.27 -3.64
C MET A 145 1.05 -14.59 -2.90
N SER A 146 1.57 -14.56 -1.68
CA SER A 146 1.64 -15.71 -0.78
C SER A 146 0.26 -16.04 -0.22
N ALA A 147 0.03 -17.26 0.27
CA ALA A 147 -1.26 -17.66 0.85
C ALA A 147 -1.71 -16.66 1.92
N GLU A 148 -0.88 -16.43 2.93
CA GLU A 148 -0.94 -15.27 3.82
C GLU A 148 0.24 -14.36 3.46
N HIS A 149 -0.02 -13.13 2.99
CA HIS A 149 1.02 -12.26 2.46
C HIS A 149 1.36 -11.12 3.43
N CYS A 150 0.36 -10.36 3.83
CA CYS A 150 0.53 -9.28 4.78
C CYS A 150 -0.72 -9.10 5.66
N ARG A 151 -0.54 -8.31 6.74
CA ARG A 151 -1.61 -7.96 7.66
C ARG A 151 -1.55 -6.49 8.01
N ILE A 152 -2.72 -5.87 8.06
CA ILE A 152 -2.92 -4.52 8.55
C ILE A 152 -3.60 -4.63 9.92
N ASP A 153 -3.07 -3.94 10.92
CA ASP A 153 -3.65 -3.84 12.26
C ASP A 153 -3.87 -2.38 12.63
N PHE A 154 -4.97 -2.10 13.34
CA PHE A 154 -5.27 -0.81 13.92
C PHE A 154 -5.35 -0.95 15.45
N ALA A 155 -4.42 -0.34 16.15
CA ALA A 155 -4.37 -0.34 17.62
C ALA A 155 -3.81 0.98 18.14
N ASN A 156 -4.30 1.45 19.27
CA ASN A 156 -3.84 2.71 19.89
C ASN A 156 -3.86 3.91 18.94
N ASN A 157 -4.88 3.98 18.08
CA ASN A 157 -5.04 5.01 17.04
C ASN A 157 -3.90 5.05 16.00
N GLN A 158 -3.18 3.95 15.83
CA GLN A 158 -2.11 3.79 14.84
C GLN A 158 -2.37 2.58 13.96
N PHE A 159 -2.00 2.69 12.70
CA PHE A 159 -1.98 1.56 11.77
C PHE A 159 -0.58 0.99 11.65
N THR A 160 -0.52 -0.32 11.54
CA THR A 160 0.70 -1.04 11.20
C THR A 160 0.44 -1.99 10.04
N LEU A 161 1.45 -2.13 9.18
CA LEU A 161 1.47 -3.11 8.11
C LEU A 161 2.60 -4.11 8.40
N THR A 162 2.26 -5.37 8.40
CA THR A 162 3.19 -6.49 8.67
C THR A 162 3.31 -7.37 7.43
N ASP A 163 4.53 -7.59 6.97
CA ASP A 163 4.81 -8.65 6.00
C ASP A 163 4.87 -10.00 6.73
N LEU A 164 4.10 -10.98 6.27
CA LEU A 164 3.97 -12.31 6.89
C LEU A 164 4.94 -13.31 6.25
N ASP A 165 6.22 -12.93 6.18
CA ASP A 165 7.28 -13.71 5.52
C ASP A 165 6.93 -14.10 4.07
N SER A 166 6.32 -13.14 3.37
CA SER A 166 5.87 -13.35 2.01
C SER A 166 7.05 -13.59 1.05
N ARG A 167 6.85 -14.44 0.05
CA ARG A 167 7.90 -14.80 -0.92
C ARG A 167 8.42 -13.59 -1.68
N ASN A 168 7.54 -12.74 -2.15
CA ASN A 168 7.89 -11.59 -3.00
C ASN A 168 8.03 -10.28 -2.21
N GLY A 169 7.57 -10.24 -0.98
CA GLY A 169 7.63 -9.07 -0.10
C GLY A 169 6.45 -8.12 -0.24
N THR A 170 6.25 -7.32 0.78
CA THR A 170 5.31 -6.21 0.84
C THR A 170 6.10 -4.90 0.73
N TYR A 171 5.57 -3.91 0.02
CA TYR A 171 6.26 -2.65 -0.26
C TYR A 171 5.37 -1.47 0.07
N VAL A 172 5.91 -0.46 0.74
CA VAL A 172 5.23 0.79 1.13
C VAL A 172 5.80 1.97 0.36
N ARG A 173 4.93 2.86 -0.08
CA ARG A 173 5.31 4.12 -0.73
C ARG A 173 5.89 5.12 0.24
#